data_74f96adaca572b34225c57b4f8dc8ec5
#
_entry.id   74f96adaca572b34225c57b4f8dc8ec5
#
_cell.length_a   1.000
_cell.length_b   1.000
_cell.length_c   1.000
_cell.angle_alpha   90.00
_cell.angle_beta   90.00
_cell.angle_gamma   90.00
#
_symmetry.space_group_name_H-M   'P 1'
#
loop_
_entity.id
_entity.type
_entity.pdbx_description
1 polymer ?
#
loop_
_entity_poly.entity_id
_entity_poly.type
_entity_poly.pdbx_seq_one_letter_code
_entity_poly.pdbx_strand_id
1 'polypeptide(L)'
;CDEPFLKKIHFQKIIDLFSNKNVVIGTLISPLETEDLNDSSVVKVNINEKCIAKQFSRFTNKFNKREKLYKHIGIYAYRKDTLFSLKQLEVTKSELTESLEQLRWVDHNFNIHCSITSDNLISINTKTDLKKVLKM
;
A
#
# COMPACT_ATOMS: atom_id res chain seq x y z
N CYS A 1 14.22 -4.60 -3.81
CA CYS A 1 13.15 -3.60 -3.94
C CYS A 1 12.27 -3.98 -5.11
N ASP A 2 10.99 -4.15 -4.87
CA ASP A 2 10.06 -4.71 -5.86
C ASP A 2 9.41 -3.60 -6.73
N GLU A 3 9.79 -2.34 -6.47
CA GLU A 3 9.27 -1.13 -7.12
C GLU A 3 10.38 -0.39 -7.91
N PRO A 4 10.83 -0.93 -9.06
CA PRO A 4 11.98 -0.37 -9.79
C PRO A 4 11.69 0.95 -10.51
N PHE A 5 10.42 1.30 -10.70
CA PHE A 5 10.00 2.50 -11.43
C PHE A 5 9.68 3.70 -10.54
N LEU A 6 10.04 3.64 -9.26
CA LEU A 6 9.89 4.77 -8.36
C LEU A 6 10.76 5.95 -8.82
N LYS A 7 10.14 7.12 -8.87
CA LYS A 7 10.76 8.40 -9.22
C LYS A 7 10.80 9.31 -8.01
N LYS A 8 11.62 10.35 -8.05
CA LYS A 8 11.72 11.38 -6.99
C LYS A 8 10.35 11.93 -6.57
N ILE A 9 9.44 12.13 -7.51
CA ILE A 9 8.10 12.65 -7.23
C ILE A 9 7.28 11.73 -6.30
N HIS A 10 7.46 10.40 -6.40
CA HIS A 10 6.75 9.45 -5.54
C HIS A 10 7.21 9.55 -4.09
N PHE A 11 8.52 9.70 -3.86
CA PHE A 11 9.06 9.94 -2.53
C PHE A 11 8.57 11.27 -1.97
N GLN A 12 8.57 12.33 -2.79
CA GLN A 12 8.08 13.64 -2.37
C GLN A 12 6.62 13.60 -1.92
N LYS A 13 5.76 12.92 -2.69
CA LYS A 13 4.35 12.74 -2.34
C LYS A 13 4.14 12.07 -0.97
N ILE A 14 4.97 11.10 -0.63
CA ILE A 14 4.88 10.43 0.68
C ILE A 14 5.41 11.36 1.77
N ILE A 15 6.53 12.05 1.53
CA ILE A 15 7.13 12.97 2.49
C ILE A 15 6.18 14.12 2.82
N ASP A 16 5.47 14.64 1.83
CA ASP A 16 4.53 15.75 2.00
C ASP A 16 3.38 15.41 2.96
N LEU A 17 3.01 14.13 3.10
CA LEU A 17 2.05 13.69 4.12
C LEU A 17 2.50 14.08 5.54
N PHE A 18 3.80 14.06 5.80
CA PHE A 18 4.37 14.30 7.13
C PHE A 18 4.46 15.77 7.52
N SER A 19 4.05 16.70 6.65
CA SER A 19 3.76 18.08 7.01
C SER A 19 2.64 18.16 8.06
N ASN A 20 1.72 17.21 8.03
CA ASN A 20 0.76 16.99 9.11
C ASN A 20 1.42 16.17 10.23
N LYS A 21 1.52 16.77 11.43
CA LYS A 21 2.16 16.15 12.61
C LYS A 21 1.47 14.85 13.07
N ASN A 22 0.21 14.65 12.73
CA ASN A 22 -0.56 13.44 13.10
C ASN A 22 -0.27 12.27 12.17
N VAL A 23 0.39 12.46 11.05
CA VAL A 23 0.81 11.40 10.16
C VAL A 23 2.05 10.71 10.74
N VAL A 24 1.91 9.41 11.00
CA VAL A 24 2.99 8.58 11.57
C VAL A 24 3.44 7.47 10.62
N ILE A 25 2.56 7.03 9.71
CA ILE A 25 2.84 6.09 8.63
C ILE A 25 2.26 6.67 7.34
N GLY A 26 3.06 6.73 6.29
CA GLY A 26 2.66 7.16 4.96
C GLY A 26 2.98 6.09 3.91
N THR A 27 2.12 5.94 2.93
CA THR A 27 2.31 5.05 1.78
C THR A 27 1.78 5.69 0.51
N LEU A 28 1.98 5.01 -0.62
CA LEU A 28 1.55 5.46 -1.93
C LEU A 28 0.50 4.52 -2.51
N ILE A 29 -0.48 5.10 -3.19
CA ILE A 29 -1.52 4.35 -3.90
C ILE A 29 -1.73 4.95 -5.29
N SER A 30 -2.23 4.14 -6.23
CA SER A 30 -2.60 4.58 -7.58
C SER A 30 -3.99 4.09 -7.96
N PRO A 31 -4.61 4.62 -9.01
CA PRO A 31 -5.81 4.02 -9.58
C PRO A 31 -5.60 2.54 -9.86
N LEU A 32 -6.65 1.75 -9.67
CA LEU A 32 -6.65 0.33 -9.96
C LEU A 32 -7.12 0.11 -11.40
N GLU A 33 -6.33 -0.60 -12.19
CA GLU A 33 -6.71 -0.97 -13.55
C GLU A 33 -7.60 -2.23 -13.55
N THR A 34 -8.35 -2.44 -14.63
CA THR A 34 -9.25 -3.59 -14.73
C THR A 34 -8.50 -4.92 -14.60
N GLU A 35 -7.29 -4.98 -15.14
CA GLU A 35 -6.41 -6.16 -15.09
C GLU A 35 -5.95 -6.48 -13.67
N ASP A 36 -5.75 -5.45 -12.84
CA ASP A 36 -5.31 -5.59 -11.46
C ASP A 36 -6.38 -6.23 -10.55
N LEU A 37 -7.67 -6.13 -10.93
CA LEU A 37 -8.78 -6.61 -10.10
C LEU A 37 -8.67 -8.09 -9.72
N ASN A 38 -8.28 -8.92 -10.68
CA ASN A 38 -8.17 -10.38 -10.51
C ASN A 38 -6.73 -10.86 -10.27
N ASP A 39 -5.76 -9.94 -10.27
CA ASP A 39 -4.36 -10.29 -10.01
C ASP A 39 -4.08 -10.30 -8.50
N SER A 40 -3.85 -11.48 -7.94
CA SER A 40 -3.53 -11.65 -6.50
C SER A 40 -2.13 -11.14 -6.12
N SER A 41 -1.26 -10.84 -7.07
CA SER A 41 0.03 -10.19 -6.81
C SER A 41 -0.14 -8.70 -6.50
N VAL A 42 -1.24 -8.09 -6.97
CA VAL A 42 -1.60 -6.71 -6.73
C VAL A 42 -2.42 -6.58 -5.44
N VAL A 43 -1.93 -5.80 -4.49
CA VAL A 43 -2.65 -5.49 -3.26
C VAL A 43 -3.63 -4.35 -3.50
N LYS A 44 -4.90 -4.59 -3.18
CA LYS A 44 -5.96 -3.59 -3.24
C LYS A 44 -6.13 -2.94 -1.88
N VAL A 45 -6.49 -1.66 -1.89
CA VAL A 45 -6.75 -0.88 -0.69
C VAL A 45 -7.93 0.05 -0.90
N ASN A 46 -8.79 0.17 0.11
CA ASN A 46 -9.77 1.24 0.19
C ASN A 46 -9.35 2.26 1.24
N ILE A 47 -9.78 3.50 1.06
CA ILE A 47 -9.44 4.62 1.93
C ILE A 47 -10.71 5.33 2.38
N ASN A 48 -10.63 6.03 3.51
CA ASN A 48 -11.67 6.95 3.94
C ASN A 48 -11.48 8.36 3.31
N GLU A 49 -12.38 9.29 3.65
CA GLU A 49 -12.36 10.67 3.15
C GLU A 49 -11.09 11.45 3.53
N LYS A 50 -10.39 11.02 4.58
CA LYS A 50 -9.11 11.60 5.02
C LYS A 50 -7.88 10.92 4.40
N CYS A 51 -8.09 10.11 3.35
CA CYS A 51 -7.04 9.32 2.71
C CYS A 51 -6.29 8.39 3.68
N ILE A 52 -7.00 7.84 4.69
CA ILE A 52 -6.46 6.82 5.59
C ILE A 52 -6.94 5.46 5.10
N ALA A 53 -6.02 4.51 4.99
CA ALA A 53 -6.33 3.15 4.61
C ALA A 53 -7.27 2.49 5.63
N LYS A 54 -8.36 1.90 5.14
CA LYS A 54 -9.34 1.16 5.94
C LYS A 54 -9.04 -0.34 5.94
N GLN A 55 -8.69 -0.87 4.77
CA GLN A 55 -8.48 -2.29 4.56
C GLN A 55 -7.53 -2.52 3.40
N PHE A 56 -6.68 -3.54 3.53
CA PHE A 56 -5.86 -4.08 2.45
C PHE A 56 -6.25 -5.53 2.19
N SER A 57 -6.29 -5.95 0.93
CA SER A 57 -6.39 -7.35 0.56
C SER A 57 -5.88 -7.60 -0.86
N ARG A 58 -5.45 -8.83 -1.11
CA ARG A 58 -5.14 -9.31 -2.46
C ARG A 58 -6.39 -9.61 -3.28
N PHE A 59 -7.53 -9.79 -2.63
CA PHE A 59 -8.78 -10.26 -3.21
C PHE A 59 -9.88 -9.21 -3.15
N THR A 60 -10.51 -8.92 -4.29
CA THR A 60 -11.58 -7.91 -4.41
C THR A 60 -12.86 -8.30 -3.67
N ASN A 61 -13.14 -9.60 -3.51
CA ASN A 61 -14.32 -10.10 -2.79
C ASN A 61 -14.29 -9.81 -1.28
N LYS A 62 -13.18 -9.31 -0.75
CA LYS A 62 -13.05 -8.87 0.65
C LYS A 62 -13.59 -7.46 0.88
N PHE A 63 -13.84 -6.70 -0.18
CA PHE A 63 -14.35 -5.33 -0.13
C PHE A 63 -15.82 -5.28 -0.50
N ASN A 64 -16.52 -4.23 -0.03
CA ASN A 64 -17.88 -3.96 -0.47
C ASN A 64 -17.85 -3.53 -1.95
N LYS A 65 -18.79 -4.04 -2.76
CA LYS A 65 -18.89 -3.75 -4.20
C LYS A 65 -19.02 -2.25 -4.54
N ARG A 66 -19.45 -1.43 -3.60
CA ARG A 66 -19.61 0.03 -3.78
C ARG A 66 -18.37 0.83 -3.39
N GLU A 67 -17.36 0.19 -2.80
CA GLU A 67 -16.15 0.88 -2.36
C GLU A 67 -15.21 1.11 -3.54
N LYS A 68 -14.64 2.32 -3.59
CA LYS A 68 -13.58 2.62 -4.53
C LYS A 68 -12.28 1.98 -4.05
N LEU A 69 -11.68 1.19 -4.91
CA LEU A 69 -10.43 0.51 -4.65
C LEU A 69 -9.27 1.20 -5.37
N TYR A 70 -8.10 1.12 -4.75
CA TYR A 70 -6.84 1.59 -5.29
C TYR A 70 -5.83 0.44 -5.27
N LYS A 71 -4.82 0.54 -6.12
CA LYS A 71 -3.63 -0.29 -6.08
C LYS A 71 -2.67 0.26 -5.03
N HIS A 72 -2.26 -0.57 -4.11
CA HIS A 72 -1.24 -0.22 -3.14
C HIS A 72 0.16 -0.36 -3.78
N ILE A 73 1.02 0.62 -3.56
CA ILE A 73 2.42 0.62 -3.98
C ILE A 73 3.27 0.40 -2.74
N GLY A 74 4.08 -0.65 -2.73
CA GLY A 74 4.79 -1.20 -1.56
C GLY A 74 5.93 -0.34 -1.02
N ILE A 75 5.71 0.97 -0.90
CA ILE A 75 6.67 1.91 -0.31
C ILE A 75 6.06 2.61 0.90
N TYR A 76 6.84 2.73 1.97
CA TYR A 76 6.40 3.34 3.21
C TYR A 76 7.40 4.35 3.75
N ALA A 77 6.87 5.37 4.43
CA ALA A 77 7.64 6.25 5.29
C ALA A 77 7.05 6.24 6.70
N TYR A 78 7.89 6.40 7.69
CA TYR A 78 7.52 6.33 9.10
C TYR A 78 8.16 7.47 9.89
N ARG A 79 7.48 7.93 10.96
CA ARG A 79 8.21 8.62 12.01
C ARG A 79 9.09 7.63 12.75
N LYS A 80 10.30 8.05 13.14
CA LYS A 80 11.30 7.20 13.79
C LYS A 80 10.72 6.42 14.98
N ASP A 81 10.04 7.11 15.89
CA ASP A 81 9.51 6.49 17.10
C ASP A 81 8.39 5.49 16.78
N THR A 82 7.56 5.80 15.76
CA THR A 82 6.55 4.87 15.27
C THR A 82 7.18 3.59 14.73
N LEU A 83 8.26 3.69 13.96
CA LEU A 83 8.94 2.52 13.41
C LEU A 83 9.43 1.57 14.52
N PHE A 84 9.95 2.10 15.61
CA PHE A 84 10.33 1.28 16.75
C PHE A 84 9.14 0.62 17.43
N SER A 85 8.01 1.32 17.56
CA SER A 85 6.78 0.77 18.11
C SER A 85 6.23 -0.36 17.23
N LEU A 86 6.23 -0.18 15.91
CA LEU A 86 5.74 -1.21 14.96
C LEU A 86 6.50 -2.53 15.05
N LYS A 87 7.80 -2.48 15.34
CA LYS A 87 8.64 -3.69 15.51
C LYS A 87 8.26 -4.53 16.73
N GLN A 88 7.59 -3.95 17.70
CA GLN A 88 7.19 -4.63 18.94
C GLN A 88 5.78 -5.24 18.87
N LEU A 89 5.05 -4.98 17.78
CA LEU A 89 3.69 -5.48 17.59
C LEU A 89 3.69 -6.99 17.35
N GLU A 90 2.77 -7.67 17.99
CA GLU A 90 2.51 -9.09 17.73
C GLU A 90 1.91 -9.28 16.33
N VAL A 91 2.30 -10.38 15.69
CA VAL A 91 1.77 -10.79 14.39
C VAL A 91 0.28 -11.10 14.52
N THR A 92 -0.52 -10.58 13.60
CA THR A 92 -1.98 -10.74 13.63
C THR A 92 -2.45 -11.85 12.70
N LYS A 93 -3.66 -12.37 12.96
CA LYS A 93 -4.27 -13.41 12.12
C LYS A 93 -4.52 -12.91 10.68
N SER A 94 -4.91 -11.67 10.52
CA SER A 94 -5.16 -11.05 9.20
C SER A 94 -3.88 -10.97 8.39
N GLU A 95 -2.78 -10.54 9.01
CA GLU A 95 -1.45 -10.52 8.40
C GLU A 95 -1.03 -11.88 7.88
N LEU A 96 -1.16 -12.93 8.72
CA LEU A 96 -0.80 -14.30 8.31
C LEU A 96 -1.68 -14.82 7.18
N THR A 97 -2.98 -14.51 7.22
CA THR A 97 -3.95 -14.98 6.22
C THR A 97 -3.72 -14.35 4.85
N GLU A 98 -3.44 -13.04 4.81
CA GLU A 98 -3.25 -12.28 3.57
C GLU A 98 -1.78 -12.21 3.14
N SER A 99 -0.84 -12.57 4.04
CA SER A 99 0.60 -12.32 3.87
C SER A 99 0.90 -10.85 3.57
N LEU A 100 0.34 -9.96 4.39
CA LEU A 100 0.44 -8.51 4.27
C LEU A 100 0.79 -7.89 5.63
N GLU A 101 2.06 -7.49 5.81
CA GLU A 101 2.56 -6.95 7.09
C GLU A 101 1.82 -5.69 7.56
N GLN A 102 1.36 -4.84 6.65
CA GLN A 102 0.63 -3.62 7.00
C GLN A 102 -0.69 -3.88 7.72
N LEU A 103 -1.26 -5.07 7.60
CA LEU A 103 -2.46 -5.46 8.36
C LEU A 103 -2.18 -5.52 9.86
N ARG A 104 -0.98 -5.93 10.28
CA ARG A 104 -0.55 -5.87 11.68
C ARG A 104 -0.71 -4.44 12.23
N TRP A 105 -0.29 -3.44 11.47
CA TRP A 105 -0.37 -2.06 11.92
C TRP A 105 -1.80 -1.55 12.01
N VAL A 106 -2.62 -1.87 11.00
CA VAL A 106 -4.05 -1.52 10.97
C VAL A 106 -4.79 -2.19 12.15
N ASP A 107 -4.54 -3.47 12.39
CA ASP A 107 -5.17 -4.23 13.48
C ASP A 107 -4.78 -3.70 14.87
N HIS A 108 -3.60 -3.10 15.00
CA HIS A 108 -3.17 -2.40 16.22
C HIS A 108 -3.52 -0.90 16.22
N ASN A 109 -4.48 -0.49 15.39
CA ASN A 109 -5.02 0.86 15.31
C ASN A 109 -4.02 1.95 14.85
N PHE A 110 -2.98 1.60 14.10
CA PHE A 110 -2.15 2.58 13.44
C PHE A 110 -2.80 3.05 12.15
N ASN A 111 -2.92 4.36 11.99
CA ASN A 111 -3.40 4.97 10.76
C ASN A 111 -2.30 5.00 9.70
N ILE A 112 -2.58 4.42 8.54
CA ILE A 112 -1.72 4.49 7.36
C ILE A 112 -2.31 5.54 6.41
N HIS A 113 -1.62 6.66 6.25
CA HIS A 113 -2.04 7.73 5.35
C HIS A 113 -1.55 7.43 3.94
N CYS A 114 -2.43 7.61 2.96
CA CYS A 114 -2.16 7.29 1.57
C CYS A 114 -2.02 8.58 0.74
N SER A 115 -0.94 8.69 -0.02
CA SER A 115 -0.82 9.69 -1.08
C SER A 115 -1.16 9.06 -2.42
N ILE A 116 -1.90 9.78 -3.27
CA ILE A 116 -2.36 9.26 -4.56
C ILE A 116 -1.40 9.71 -5.65
N THR A 117 -0.91 8.78 -6.46
CA THR A 117 -0.22 9.07 -7.71
C THR A 117 -1.07 8.65 -8.91
N SER A 118 -0.92 9.35 -10.03
CA SER A 118 -1.52 8.95 -11.31
C SER A 118 -0.67 7.94 -12.08
N ASP A 119 0.58 7.74 -11.67
CA ASP A 119 1.49 6.82 -12.34
C ASP A 119 1.06 5.37 -12.06
N ASN A 120 0.87 4.59 -13.12
CA ASN A 120 0.67 3.15 -13.01
C ASN A 120 2.03 2.48 -12.88
N LEU A 121 2.48 2.29 -11.64
CA LEU A 121 3.76 1.64 -11.36
C LEU A 121 3.62 0.12 -11.46
N ILE A 122 4.61 -0.50 -12.06
CA ILE A 122 4.70 -1.96 -12.19
C ILE A 122 5.64 -2.47 -11.11
N SER A 123 5.09 -3.22 -10.16
CA SER A 123 5.87 -3.96 -9.17
C SER A 123 6.37 -5.27 -9.77
N ILE A 124 7.58 -5.69 -9.42
CA ILE A 124 8.16 -6.97 -9.87
C ILE A 124 8.07 -7.97 -8.71
N ASN A 125 6.96 -8.69 -8.62
CA ASN A 125 6.74 -9.71 -7.60
C ASN A 125 6.97 -11.13 -8.13
N THR A 126 6.85 -11.33 -9.45
CA THR A 126 6.93 -12.63 -10.09
C THR A 126 7.89 -12.64 -11.29
N LYS A 127 8.29 -13.83 -11.74
CA LYS A 127 9.05 -13.99 -13.00
C LYS A 127 8.26 -13.48 -14.21
N THR A 128 6.94 -13.51 -14.13
CA THR A 128 6.06 -12.99 -15.18
C THR A 128 6.13 -11.47 -15.26
N ASP A 129 6.15 -10.79 -14.12
CA ASP A 129 6.29 -9.33 -14.06
C ASP A 129 7.64 -8.89 -14.63
N LEU A 130 8.71 -9.60 -14.25
CA LEU A 130 10.03 -9.34 -14.81
C LEU A 130 10.06 -9.47 -16.35
N LYS A 131 9.39 -10.51 -16.90
CA LYS A 131 9.29 -10.69 -18.35
C LYS A 131 8.49 -9.58 -19.03
N LYS A 132 7.43 -9.05 -18.38
CA LYS A 132 6.67 -7.91 -18.91
C LYS A 132 7.55 -6.67 -19.01
N VAL A 133 8.29 -6.38 -17.94
CA VAL A 133 9.18 -5.22 -17.87
C VAL A 133 10.34 -5.29 -18.88
N LEU A 134 10.93 -6.47 -19.09
CA LEU A 134 12.01 -6.66 -20.06
C LEU A 134 11.57 -6.52 -21.54
N LYS A 135 10.26 -6.51 -21.80
CA LYS A 135 9.67 -6.32 -23.14
C LYS A 135 9.21 -4.88 -23.40
N MET A 136 9.27 -3.99 -22.41
CA MET A 136 8.97 -2.56 -22.51
C MET A 136 10.18 -1.79 -22.98
#